data_7e0b1e0d94187b63e8e3eb9f18ded273
#
_entry.id   7e0b1e0d94187b63e8e3eb9f18ded273
#
_cell.length_a   1.000
_cell.length_b   1.000
_cell.length_c   1.000
_cell.angle_alpha   90.00
_cell.angle_beta   90.00
_cell.angle_gamma   90.00
#
_symmetry.space_group_name_H-M   'P 1'
#
loop_
_entity.id
_entity.type
_entity.pdbx_description
1 polymer ?
#
loop_
_entity_poly.entity_id
_entity_poly.type
_entity_poly.pdbx_seq_one_letter_code
_entity_poly.pdbx_strand_id
1 'polypeptide(L)'
;MKSGKIIKVSGPLVVASGMEDANVYDVVEVSKDKLIGEVIEMRGDKASIQVYEETTGIGPGDEVYTTGAPLSVELGPGMIEQMFDGIQRPLVGLRDEAGDFLKRGVTVNPLNREKKWEFKKVANIGDKLVTGDILGTVEETAVVTHKIMVPNGVKAVSYTHL
;
A
#
# COMPACT_ATOMS: atom_id res chain seq x y z
N MET A 1 -8.05 -7.14 11.27
CA MET A 1 -8.18 -7.64 9.90
C MET A 1 -9.09 -8.86 9.95
N LYS A 2 -10.10 -8.92 9.10
CA LYS A 2 -10.91 -10.14 8.97
C LYS A 2 -10.21 -11.09 8.02
N SER A 3 -10.23 -12.38 8.33
CA SER A 3 -9.51 -13.39 7.55
C SER A 3 -10.48 -14.42 6.99
N GLY A 4 -10.30 -14.73 5.72
CA GLY A 4 -10.90 -15.90 5.07
C GLY A 4 -9.94 -17.08 5.04
N LYS A 5 -10.38 -18.19 4.46
CA LYS A 5 -9.55 -19.38 4.24
C LYS A 5 -9.57 -19.81 2.78
N ILE A 6 -8.41 -20.15 2.26
CA ILE A 6 -8.28 -20.70 0.91
C ILE A 6 -9.02 -22.02 0.80
N ILE A 7 -9.82 -22.14 -0.24
CA ILE A 7 -10.54 -23.38 -0.59
C ILE A 7 -10.05 -23.99 -1.90
N LYS A 8 -9.40 -23.19 -2.75
CA LYS A 8 -8.85 -23.66 -4.03
C LYS A 8 -7.70 -22.78 -4.48
N VAL A 9 -6.67 -23.39 -5.06
CA VAL A 9 -5.56 -22.71 -5.75
C VAL A 9 -5.45 -23.27 -7.17
N SER A 10 -5.30 -22.41 -8.16
CA SER A 10 -5.16 -22.78 -9.56
C SER A 10 -4.23 -21.78 -10.28
N GLY A 11 -2.92 -22.04 -10.25
CA GLY A 11 -1.93 -21.06 -10.70
C GLY A 11 -2.04 -19.76 -9.89
N PRO A 12 -2.09 -18.60 -10.53
CA PRO A 12 -2.21 -17.31 -9.83
C PRO A 12 -3.62 -17.06 -9.23
N LEU A 13 -4.60 -17.90 -9.56
CA LEU A 13 -5.96 -17.78 -9.07
C LEU A 13 -6.13 -18.54 -7.76
N VAL A 14 -6.51 -17.81 -6.71
CA VAL A 14 -6.85 -18.34 -5.39
C VAL A 14 -8.32 -18.04 -5.11
N VAL A 15 -9.05 -19.04 -4.59
CA VAL A 15 -10.43 -18.86 -4.11
C VAL A 15 -10.43 -19.04 -2.61
N ALA A 16 -10.94 -18.04 -1.90
CA ALA A 16 -11.08 -18.06 -0.43
C ALA A 16 -12.54 -17.92 -0.02
N SER A 17 -12.93 -18.55 1.08
CA SER A 17 -14.24 -18.40 1.74
C SER A 17 -14.14 -17.61 3.03
N GLY A 18 -15.28 -17.11 3.54
CA GLY A 18 -15.32 -16.27 4.74
C GLY A 18 -14.86 -14.83 4.45
N MET A 19 -15.07 -14.36 3.22
CA MET A 19 -14.63 -13.04 2.73
C MET A 19 -15.79 -12.06 2.55
N GLU A 20 -16.88 -12.17 3.35
CA GLU A 20 -18.10 -11.37 3.19
C GLU A 20 -17.87 -9.85 3.27
N ASP A 21 -16.80 -9.44 3.94
CA ASP A 21 -16.46 -8.02 4.13
C ASP A 21 -15.50 -7.48 3.07
N ALA A 22 -15.04 -8.32 2.16
CA ALA A 22 -14.18 -7.87 1.06
C ALA A 22 -15.02 -7.35 -0.11
N ASN A 23 -14.46 -6.40 -0.82
CA ASN A 23 -15.03 -5.87 -2.06
C ASN A 23 -14.18 -6.27 -3.25
N VAL A 24 -14.80 -6.24 -4.44
CA VAL A 24 -14.04 -6.37 -5.69
C VAL A 24 -13.02 -5.23 -5.78
N TYR A 25 -11.81 -5.56 -6.19
CA TYR A 25 -10.61 -4.71 -6.22
C TYR A 25 -9.92 -4.45 -4.88
N ASP A 26 -10.42 -4.98 -3.76
CA ASP A 26 -9.66 -4.92 -2.52
C ASP A 26 -8.36 -5.72 -2.65
N VAL A 27 -7.29 -5.15 -2.12
CA VAL A 27 -6.02 -5.84 -1.96
C VAL A 27 -6.12 -6.80 -0.78
N VAL A 28 -5.54 -7.98 -0.96
CA VAL A 28 -5.49 -9.03 0.06
C VAL A 28 -4.05 -9.53 0.24
N GLU A 29 -3.74 -9.94 1.47
CA GLU A 29 -2.53 -10.69 1.81
C GLU A 29 -2.86 -12.18 1.90
N VAL A 30 -2.20 -13.00 1.10
CA VAL A 30 -2.50 -14.42 0.95
C VAL A 30 -1.42 -15.26 1.63
N SER A 31 -1.85 -16.18 2.49
CA SER A 31 -1.00 -17.10 3.27
C SER A 31 -0.09 -16.39 4.28
N LYS A 32 0.68 -17.17 5.02
CA LYS A 32 1.71 -16.70 5.97
C LYS A 32 2.83 -15.90 5.28
N ASP A 33 3.04 -16.14 3.99
CA ASP A 33 4.05 -15.45 3.19
C ASP A 33 3.57 -14.06 2.75
N LYS A 34 2.30 -13.67 3.06
CA LYS A 34 1.69 -12.37 2.78
C LYS A 34 1.80 -11.96 1.31
N LEU A 35 1.57 -12.91 0.42
CA LEU A 35 1.60 -12.63 -1.01
C LEU A 35 0.47 -11.67 -1.37
N ILE A 36 0.80 -10.64 -2.13
CA ILE A 36 -0.16 -9.62 -2.52
C ILE A 36 -1.03 -10.14 -3.66
N GLY A 37 -2.35 -9.97 -3.48
CA GLY A 37 -3.35 -10.29 -4.49
C GLY A 37 -4.48 -9.28 -4.49
N GLU A 38 -5.34 -9.36 -5.47
CA GLU A 38 -6.51 -8.51 -5.66
C GLU A 38 -7.77 -9.36 -5.82
N VAL A 39 -8.85 -8.95 -5.19
CA VAL A 39 -10.16 -9.58 -5.37
C VAL A 39 -10.71 -9.21 -6.73
N ILE A 40 -10.85 -10.20 -7.62
CA ILE A 40 -11.37 -10.00 -8.98
C ILE A 40 -12.85 -10.36 -9.11
N GLU A 41 -13.39 -11.17 -8.21
CA GLU A 41 -14.80 -11.56 -8.20
C GLU A 41 -15.26 -11.93 -6.80
N MET A 42 -16.50 -11.59 -6.46
CA MET A 42 -17.19 -12.00 -5.23
C MET A 42 -18.42 -12.82 -5.56
N ARG A 43 -18.59 -13.96 -4.88
CA ARG A 43 -19.79 -14.81 -4.95
C ARG A 43 -20.22 -15.23 -3.53
N GLY A 44 -21.14 -14.47 -2.92
CA GLY A 44 -21.51 -14.66 -1.54
C GLY A 44 -20.32 -14.41 -0.60
N ASP A 45 -19.95 -15.41 0.18
CA ASP A 45 -18.80 -15.40 1.08
C ASP A 45 -17.45 -15.73 0.40
N LYS A 46 -17.47 -16.04 -0.91
CA LYS A 46 -16.29 -16.49 -1.63
C LYS A 46 -15.72 -15.38 -2.47
N ALA A 47 -14.41 -15.15 -2.32
CA ALA A 47 -13.61 -14.26 -3.15
C ALA A 47 -12.73 -15.06 -4.12
N SER A 48 -12.77 -14.70 -5.41
CA SER A 48 -11.75 -15.10 -6.38
C SER A 48 -10.67 -14.03 -6.38
N ILE A 49 -9.43 -14.43 -6.16
CA ILE A 49 -8.29 -13.56 -5.91
C ILE A 49 -7.22 -13.85 -6.95
N GLN A 50 -6.76 -12.82 -7.62
CA GLN A 50 -5.57 -12.91 -8.47
C GLN A 50 -4.34 -12.53 -7.65
N VAL A 51 -3.45 -13.47 -7.43
CA VAL A 51 -2.18 -13.25 -6.73
C VAL A 51 -1.13 -12.78 -7.74
N TYR A 52 -0.37 -11.74 -7.38
CA TYR A 52 0.63 -11.16 -8.27
C TYR A 52 1.98 -11.87 -8.24
N GLU A 53 2.20 -12.71 -7.23
CA GLU A 53 3.41 -13.47 -7.04
C GLU A 53 3.16 -14.97 -7.23
N GLU A 54 4.22 -15.77 -7.28
CA GLU A 54 4.12 -17.21 -7.44
C GLU A 54 3.46 -17.88 -6.23
N THR A 55 2.45 -18.71 -6.47
CA THR A 55 1.62 -19.37 -5.45
C THR A 55 2.11 -20.74 -5.02
N THR A 56 3.32 -21.16 -5.42
CA THR A 56 3.90 -22.44 -5.04
C THR A 56 3.96 -22.59 -3.51
N GLY A 57 3.43 -23.69 -2.99
CA GLY A 57 3.39 -24.00 -1.57
C GLY A 57 2.22 -23.39 -0.80
N ILE A 58 1.31 -22.65 -1.45
CA ILE A 58 0.04 -22.21 -0.91
C ILE A 58 -1.02 -23.26 -1.17
N GLY A 59 -1.90 -23.49 -0.21
CA GLY A 59 -2.93 -24.51 -0.34
C GLY A 59 -4.22 -24.23 0.42
N PRO A 60 -5.22 -25.09 0.24
CA PRO A 60 -6.47 -25.02 1.00
C PRO A 60 -6.20 -25.04 2.51
N GLY A 61 -6.88 -24.13 3.24
CA GLY A 61 -6.73 -23.95 4.67
C GLY A 61 -5.82 -22.78 5.06
N ASP A 62 -4.98 -22.28 4.17
CA ASP A 62 -4.19 -21.07 4.42
C ASP A 62 -5.12 -19.85 4.57
N GLU A 63 -4.68 -18.88 5.34
CA GLU A 63 -5.45 -17.67 5.64
C GLU A 63 -5.27 -16.60 4.55
N VAL A 64 -6.32 -15.82 4.36
CA VAL A 64 -6.33 -14.63 3.48
C VAL A 64 -6.85 -13.45 4.27
N TYR A 65 -6.11 -12.35 4.27
CA TYR A 65 -6.46 -11.14 4.99
C TYR A 65 -6.80 -10.01 4.01
N THR A 66 -7.99 -9.41 4.15
CA THR A 66 -8.32 -8.21 3.37
C THR A 66 -7.75 -6.96 4.02
N THR A 67 -7.25 -6.06 3.20
CA THR A 67 -6.85 -4.71 3.63
C THR A 67 -8.06 -3.77 3.73
N GLY A 68 -9.19 -4.14 3.09
CA GLY A 68 -10.41 -3.31 3.01
C GLY A 68 -10.24 -2.07 2.12
N ALA A 69 -9.23 -2.06 1.27
CA ALA A 69 -8.95 -0.96 0.35
C ALA A 69 -8.36 -1.48 -0.97
N PRO A 70 -8.63 -0.82 -2.09
CA PRO A 70 -8.02 -1.15 -3.37
C PRO A 70 -6.52 -0.83 -3.39
N LEU A 71 -5.84 -1.32 -4.43
CA LEU A 71 -4.43 -1.01 -4.64
C LEU A 71 -4.24 0.51 -4.70
N SER A 72 -3.37 1.00 -3.84
CA SER A 72 -3.08 2.41 -3.71
C SER A 72 -1.58 2.64 -3.64
N VAL A 73 -1.15 3.83 -4.03
CA VAL A 73 0.24 4.25 -3.96
C VAL A 73 0.42 5.27 -2.84
N GLU A 74 1.52 5.18 -2.15
CA GLU A 74 1.91 6.14 -1.13
C GLU A 74 2.65 7.30 -1.80
N LEU A 75 2.07 8.50 -1.70
CA LEU A 75 2.66 9.71 -2.29
C LEU A 75 3.37 10.52 -1.20
N GLY A 76 4.60 10.92 -1.48
CA GLY A 76 5.39 11.71 -0.56
C GLY A 76 6.75 12.11 -1.13
N PRO A 77 7.51 12.96 -0.43
CA PRO A 77 8.87 13.28 -0.82
C PRO A 77 9.76 12.03 -0.83
N GLY A 78 10.60 11.88 -1.85
CA GLY A 78 11.49 10.74 -2.02
C GLY A 78 11.04 9.75 -3.08
N MET A 79 9.96 10.06 -3.82
CA MET A 79 9.54 9.25 -4.97
C MET A 79 10.32 9.58 -6.24
N ILE A 80 10.72 10.83 -6.39
CA ILE A 80 11.43 11.29 -7.58
C ILE A 80 12.79 10.58 -7.66
N GLU A 81 13.18 10.18 -8.87
CA GLU A 81 14.42 9.43 -9.16
C GLU A 81 14.44 8.00 -8.60
N GLN A 82 13.29 7.48 -8.14
CA GLN A 82 13.17 6.08 -7.74
C GLN A 82 12.50 5.23 -8.83
N MET A 83 12.85 3.96 -8.85
CA MET A 83 12.20 2.96 -9.69
C MET A 83 11.38 2.02 -8.79
N PHE A 84 10.14 1.80 -9.18
CA PHE A 84 9.20 0.93 -8.46
C PHE A 84 8.71 -0.20 -9.35
N ASP A 85 8.27 -1.28 -8.73
CA ASP A 85 7.48 -2.30 -9.41
C ASP A 85 5.98 -1.91 -9.48
N GLY A 86 5.13 -2.81 -10.01
CA GLY A 86 3.70 -2.55 -10.22
C GLY A 86 2.88 -2.37 -8.93
N ILE A 87 3.42 -2.68 -7.76
CA ILE A 87 2.77 -2.50 -6.45
C ILE A 87 3.55 -1.54 -5.54
N GLN A 88 4.34 -0.66 -6.16
CA GLN A 88 5.12 0.39 -5.50
C GLN A 88 6.20 -0.11 -4.53
N ARG A 89 6.83 -1.26 -4.79
CA ARG A 89 8.03 -1.64 -4.05
C ARG A 89 9.26 -1.03 -4.72
N PRO A 90 10.12 -0.29 -4.00
CA PRO A 90 11.32 0.30 -4.58
C PRO A 90 12.33 -0.79 -4.98
N LEU A 91 12.75 -0.82 -6.26
CA LEU A 91 13.60 -1.89 -6.80
C LEU A 91 14.97 -1.95 -6.12
N VAL A 92 15.51 -0.80 -5.71
CA VAL A 92 16.78 -0.76 -4.97
C VAL A 92 16.61 -1.42 -3.60
N GLY A 93 15.55 -1.08 -2.86
CA GLY A 93 15.26 -1.68 -1.56
C GLY A 93 14.98 -3.19 -1.66
N LEU A 94 14.29 -3.62 -2.71
CA LEU A 94 14.07 -5.06 -2.97
C LEU A 94 15.39 -5.80 -3.19
N ARG A 95 16.32 -5.23 -3.96
CA ARG A 95 17.64 -5.83 -4.18
C ARG A 95 18.47 -5.89 -2.90
N ASP A 96 18.42 -4.84 -2.08
CA ASP A 96 19.18 -4.78 -0.84
C ASP A 96 18.69 -5.80 0.19
N GLU A 97 17.39 -6.12 0.22
CA GLU A 97 16.79 -7.10 1.14
C GLU A 97 16.83 -8.53 0.58
N ALA A 98 16.54 -8.72 -0.70
CA ALA A 98 16.40 -10.05 -1.32
C ALA A 98 17.66 -10.53 -2.06
N GLY A 99 18.62 -9.63 -2.32
CA GLY A 99 19.78 -9.89 -3.19
C GLY A 99 19.37 -9.87 -4.67
N ASP A 100 20.17 -10.52 -5.52
CA ASP A 100 19.97 -10.53 -6.97
C ASP A 100 18.77 -11.39 -7.42
N PHE A 101 18.16 -12.14 -6.51
CA PHE A 101 16.99 -12.97 -6.78
C PHE A 101 15.79 -12.47 -5.98
N LEU A 102 14.73 -12.11 -6.68
CA LEU A 102 13.46 -11.72 -6.07
C LEU A 102 12.88 -12.89 -5.26
N LYS A 103 12.83 -12.72 -3.96
CA LYS A 103 12.10 -13.62 -3.07
C LYS A 103 10.65 -13.14 -2.97
N ARG A 104 9.70 -14.09 -3.00
CA ARG A 104 8.29 -13.80 -2.81
C ARG A 104 8.01 -13.34 -1.38
N GLY A 105 6.94 -12.55 -1.19
CA GLY A 105 6.53 -12.05 0.12
C GLY A 105 7.45 -11.00 0.73
N VAL A 106 8.42 -10.47 -0.04
CA VAL A 106 9.27 -9.37 0.45
C VAL A 106 8.48 -8.07 0.45
N THR A 107 8.36 -7.48 1.63
CA THR A 107 7.69 -6.18 1.83
C THR A 107 8.74 -5.12 2.10
N VAL A 108 8.80 -4.11 1.24
CA VAL A 108 9.69 -2.94 1.41
C VAL A 108 8.83 -1.69 1.46
N ASN A 109 9.13 -0.77 2.39
CA ASN A 109 8.41 0.49 2.46
C ASN A 109 8.59 1.30 1.17
N PRO A 110 7.49 1.80 0.56
CA PRO A 110 7.57 2.59 -0.67
C PRO A 110 8.42 3.83 -0.53
N LEU A 111 8.40 4.46 0.64
CA LEU A 111 9.17 5.66 0.95
C LEU A 111 10.18 5.39 2.06
N ASN A 112 11.35 6.01 1.96
CA ASN A 112 12.35 5.98 3.03
C ASN A 112 11.86 6.81 4.22
N ARG A 113 11.46 6.12 5.31
CA ARG A 113 10.92 6.74 6.53
C ARG A 113 12.00 7.37 7.42
N GLU A 114 13.26 7.05 7.21
CA GLU A 114 14.38 7.58 8.00
C GLU A 114 14.88 8.91 7.45
N LYS A 115 14.69 9.14 6.14
CA LYS A 115 15.10 10.38 5.47
C LYS A 115 14.26 11.54 5.98
N LYS A 116 14.92 12.55 6.54
CA LYS A 116 14.30 13.80 7.00
C LYS A 116 14.36 14.84 5.90
N TRP A 117 13.29 15.62 5.81
CA TRP A 117 13.11 16.66 4.82
C TRP A 117 12.91 18.01 5.50
N GLU A 118 13.44 19.07 4.91
CA GLU A 118 13.18 20.42 5.37
C GLU A 118 11.75 20.84 4.98
N PHE A 119 10.88 20.95 5.98
CA PHE A 119 9.49 21.33 5.79
C PHE A 119 9.33 22.84 5.91
N LYS A 120 8.84 23.49 4.85
CA LYS A 120 8.50 24.91 4.82
C LYS A 120 6.98 25.06 4.99
N LYS A 121 6.54 25.55 6.14
CA LYS A 121 5.12 25.75 6.42
C LYS A 121 4.51 26.81 5.50
N VAL A 122 3.29 26.54 5.01
CA VAL A 122 2.43 27.50 4.29
C VAL A 122 1.24 27.88 5.16
N ALA A 123 0.62 26.92 5.83
CA ALA A 123 -0.50 27.16 6.73
C ALA A 123 -0.05 27.88 8.02
N ASN A 124 -0.87 28.80 8.51
CA ASN A 124 -0.64 29.53 9.75
C ASN A 124 -1.38 28.86 10.90
N ILE A 125 -0.90 29.16 12.12
CA ILE A 125 -1.54 28.69 13.36
C ILE A 125 -2.94 29.28 13.46
N GLY A 126 -3.92 28.41 13.69
CA GLY A 126 -5.34 28.79 13.80
C GLY A 126 -6.12 28.68 12.49
N ASP A 127 -5.46 28.41 11.36
CA ASP A 127 -6.15 28.20 10.09
C ASP A 127 -7.01 26.95 10.16
N LYS A 128 -8.24 27.05 9.65
CA LYS A 128 -9.13 25.92 9.43
C LYS A 128 -8.82 25.32 8.07
N LEU A 129 -8.34 24.10 8.07
CA LEU A 129 -7.89 23.41 6.88
C LEU A 129 -8.87 22.30 6.50
N VAL A 130 -9.12 22.18 5.21
CA VAL A 130 -9.96 21.13 4.62
C VAL A 130 -9.13 20.30 3.63
N THR A 131 -9.68 19.18 3.21
CA THR A 131 -9.08 18.30 2.19
C THR A 131 -8.57 19.09 0.99
N GLY A 132 -7.30 18.89 0.64
CA GLY A 132 -6.65 19.54 -0.49
C GLY A 132 -5.92 20.84 -0.16
N ASP A 133 -6.11 21.43 1.03
CA ASP A 133 -5.36 22.60 1.45
C ASP A 133 -3.88 22.26 1.66
N ILE A 134 -3.00 23.21 1.33
CA ILE A 134 -1.56 23.02 1.43
C ILE A 134 -1.10 23.36 2.84
N LEU A 135 -0.56 22.37 3.54
CA LEU A 135 0.07 22.53 4.86
C LEU A 135 1.43 23.21 4.77
N GLY A 136 2.21 22.78 3.79
CA GLY A 136 3.56 23.26 3.57
C GLY A 136 4.18 22.63 2.35
N THR A 137 5.44 22.92 2.14
CA THR A 137 6.22 22.43 1.00
C THR A 137 7.53 21.81 1.45
N VAL A 138 8.03 20.90 0.64
CA VAL A 138 9.35 20.27 0.79
C VAL A 138 10.06 20.38 -0.56
N GLU A 139 11.28 20.88 -0.57
CA GLU A 139 12.12 20.87 -1.77
C GLU A 139 12.71 19.45 -1.92
N GLU A 140 12.11 18.65 -2.80
CA GLU A 140 12.52 17.27 -3.04
C GLU A 140 13.77 17.19 -3.90
N THR A 141 13.81 18.02 -4.96
CA THR A 141 14.98 18.21 -5.81
C THR A 141 15.15 19.70 -6.14
N ALA A 142 16.22 20.06 -6.83
CA ALA A 142 16.46 21.45 -7.26
C ALA A 142 15.34 22.04 -8.15
N VAL A 143 14.51 21.19 -8.76
CA VAL A 143 13.45 21.59 -9.69
C VAL A 143 12.05 21.16 -9.26
N VAL A 144 11.94 20.35 -8.23
CA VAL A 144 10.66 19.81 -7.76
C VAL A 144 10.40 20.19 -6.32
N THR A 145 9.35 20.99 -6.13
CA THR A 145 8.82 21.33 -4.81
C THR A 145 7.60 20.48 -4.53
N HIS A 146 7.70 19.57 -3.58
CA HIS A 146 6.60 18.71 -3.15
C HIS A 146 5.65 19.48 -2.23
N LYS A 147 4.34 19.44 -2.53
CA LYS A 147 3.30 20.08 -1.72
C LYS A 147 2.67 19.06 -0.77
N ILE A 148 2.76 19.31 0.51
CA ILE A 148 2.10 18.51 1.54
C ILE A 148 0.69 19.05 1.73
N MET A 149 -0.31 18.22 1.45
CA MET A 149 -1.72 18.60 1.49
C MET A 149 -2.48 17.84 2.57
N VAL A 150 -3.61 18.41 2.99
CA VAL A 150 -4.55 17.73 3.90
C VAL A 150 -5.18 16.55 3.17
N PRO A 151 -5.08 15.31 3.72
CA PRO A 151 -5.66 14.12 3.10
C PRO A 151 -7.18 14.17 3.00
N ASN A 152 -7.75 13.31 2.13
CA ASN A 152 -9.19 13.18 2.00
C ASN A 152 -9.83 12.72 3.32
N GLY A 153 -11.00 13.29 3.63
CA GLY A 153 -11.77 12.97 4.84
C GLY A 153 -11.24 13.58 6.14
N VAL A 154 -10.11 14.31 6.09
CA VAL A 154 -9.53 15.00 7.25
C VAL A 154 -9.95 16.47 7.26
N LYS A 155 -10.43 16.93 8.42
CA LYS A 155 -10.59 18.35 8.75
C LYS A 155 -9.66 18.63 9.92
N ALA A 156 -8.82 19.63 9.78
CA ALA A 156 -7.81 19.95 10.80
C ALA A 156 -7.84 21.44 11.14
N VAL A 157 -7.36 21.73 12.35
CA VAL A 157 -7.00 23.10 12.76
C VAL A 157 -5.51 23.06 13.05
N SER A 158 -4.76 23.99 12.48
CA SER A 158 -3.32 24.06 12.70
C SER A 158 -3.02 24.54 14.12
N TYR A 159 -2.29 23.75 14.91
CA TYR A 159 -1.81 24.06 16.25
C TYR A 159 -0.30 24.30 16.30
N THR A 160 0.19 24.82 17.42
CA THR A 160 1.56 25.34 17.63
C THR A 160 2.69 24.31 17.58
N HIS A 161 2.43 23.02 17.41
CA HIS A 161 3.45 21.98 17.43
C HIS A 161 3.40 21.15 16.15
N LEU A 162 4.07 21.63 15.15
CA LEU A 162 4.56 20.85 14.02
C LEU A 162 6.07 20.77 14.12
#